data_df863c95925560b4b2f441b58625734e
#
_entry.id   df863c95925560b4b2f441b58625734e
#
_cell.length_a   1.000
_cell.length_b   1.000
_cell.length_c   1.000
_cell.angle_alpha   90.00
_cell.angle_beta   90.00
_cell.angle_gamma   90.00
#
_symmetry.space_group_name_H-M   'P 1'
#
loop_
_entity.id
_entity.type
_entity.pdbx_description
1 polymer ?
#
loop_
_entity_poly.entity_id
_entity_poly.type
_entity_poly.pdbx_seq_one_letter_code
_entity_poly.pdbx_strand_id
1 'polypeptide(L)'
;MKKYLLGAFLVIAMNLFGAKLSDVKGIEKLKNYSEIKDTQVEKIVNYDITKSISKKIFSTEDNKFNGALVKNENNDIVEISFYKDGVSDGVSYTYYLNGDLKSISTYRKGIIEGPQVLYRPNGNLESEQVFENNSLVSEKYYDKNGKITKEYHFNKLRNGILKKYYKDTEKMSSTSTVMVNREKVDGVEKMSFVLDGETKVFRKDGTLMAILQYKDGSLQDLTQKFYYPNGKIQYYVVVAGDEIKDFKVKDRIITYYDNGKVKQDCNQQSDGSWVCKNYDKDGKFLDEEIRGAEPISNGDTKFWEDILNPVLEVLAN
;
A
#
# COMPACT_ATOMS: atom_id res chain seq x y z
N MET A 1 19.03 -13.58 9.38
CA MET A 1 18.65 -14.00 8.02
C MET A 1 17.63 -15.14 8.12
N LYS A 2 16.34 -14.84 8.06
CA LYS A 2 15.29 -15.86 7.99
C LYS A 2 15.09 -16.19 6.51
N LYS A 3 15.48 -17.40 6.11
CA LYS A 3 15.19 -17.96 4.79
C LYS A 3 13.68 -18.18 4.73
N TYR A 4 12.99 -17.42 3.90
CA TYR A 4 11.61 -17.73 3.52
C TYR A 4 11.68 -18.94 2.59
N LEU A 5 11.25 -20.09 3.10
CA LEU A 5 10.98 -21.27 2.28
C LEU A 5 9.74 -20.97 1.43
N LEU A 6 9.92 -20.51 0.18
CA LEU A 6 8.87 -20.64 -0.82
C LEU A 6 8.67 -22.13 -1.03
N GLY A 7 7.53 -22.67 -0.60
CA GLY A 7 7.17 -24.06 -0.85
C GLY A 7 7.08 -24.32 -2.34
N ALA A 8 8.10 -24.94 -2.91
CA ALA A 8 8.06 -25.51 -4.23
C ALA A 8 7.01 -26.63 -4.24
N PHE A 9 5.86 -26.41 -4.85
CA PHE A 9 4.96 -27.49 -5.20
C PHE A 9 5.61 -28.29 -6.32
N LEU A 10 6.23 -29.40 -5.93
CA LEU A 10 6.76 -30.40 -6.83
C LEU A 10 5.59 -31.06 -7.58
N VAL A 11 5.38 -30.69 -8.82
CA VAL A 11 4.52 -31.48 -9.73
C VAL A 11 5.37 -32.67 -10.21
N ILE A 12 5.11 -33.83 -9.65
CA ILE A 12 5.66 -35.09 -10.18
C ILE A 12 4.94 -35.39 -11.49
N ALA A 13 5.57 -35.09 -12.63
CA ALA A 13 5.14 -35.54 -13.91
C ALA A 13 6.00 -36.76 -14.31
N MET A 14 5.34 -37.85 -14.61
CA MET A 14 5.95 -39.10 -15.13
C MET A 14 6.63 -38.87 -16.47
N ASN A 15 7.79 -39.52 -16.63
CA ASN A 15 8.67 -39.56 -17.76
C ASN A 15 7.98 -39.70 -19.13
N LEU A 16 8.07 -38.66 -19.93
CA LEU A 16 8.12 -38.69 -21.39
C LEU A 16 9.05 -37.53 -21.77
N PHE A 17 10.00 -37.81 -22.67
CA PHE A 17 11.09 -36.96 -23.13
C PHE A 17 10.70 -35.48 -23.18
N GLY A 18 10.91 -34.73 -22.08
CA GLY A 18 10.59 -33.33 -21.96
C GLY A 18 11.84 -32.46 -22.17
N ALA A 19 11.64 -31.25 -22.66
CA ALA A 19 12.69 -30.22 -22.75
C ALA A 19 13.04 -29.68 -21.35
N LYS A 20 14.33 -29.37 -21.14
CA LYS A 20 14.77 -28.70 -19.91
C LYS A 20 14.95 -27.20 -20.15
N LEU A 21 14.69 -26.39 -19.16
CA LEU A 21 14.98 -24.95 -19.26
C LEU A 21 16.47 -24.68 -19.49
N SER A 22 17.38 -25.54 -19.02
CA SER A 22 18.82 -25.49 -19.34
C SER A 22 19.13 -25.50 -20.83
N ASP A 23 18.23 -26.01 -21.68
CA ASP A 23 18.42 -26.07 -23.12
C ASP A 23 18.12 -24.73 -23.82
N VAL A 24 17.60 -23.75 -23.10
CA VAL A 24 17.29 -22.42 -23.63
C VAL A 24 18.54 -21.57 -23.67
N LYS A 25 18.89 -21.08 -24.87
CA LYS A 25 20.04 -20.19 -25.04
C LYS A 25 19.92 -18.92 -24.23
N GLY A 26 20.95 -18.59 -23.47
CA GLY A 26 20.99 -17.34 -22.64
C GLY A 26 20.40 -17.49 -21.26
N ILE A 27 19.81 -18.66 -20.94
CA ILE A 27 19.19 -18.89 -19.63
C ILE A 27 20.23 -18.83 -18.49
N GLU A 28 21.47 -19.18 -18.77
CA GLU A 28 22.58 -19.13 -17.82
C GLU A 28 22.92 -17.73 -17.33
N LYS A 29 22.47 -16.68 -18.03
CA LYS A 29 22.62 -15.28 -17.63
C LYS A 29 21.66 -14.87 -16.52
N LEU A 30 20.59 -15.62 -16.29
CA LEU A 30 19.56 -15.28 -15.32
C LEU A 30 20.04 -15.53 -13.89
N LYS A 31 19.79 -14.59 -12.98
CA LYS A 31 20.24 -14.69 -11.58
C LYS A 31 19.66 -15.89 -10.82
N ASN A 32 18.47 -16.34 -11.17
CA ASN A 32 17.85 -17.52 -10.58
C ASN A 32 18.06 -18.80 -11.40
N TYR A 33 19.04 -18.81 -12.31
CA TYR A 33 19.34 -19.96 -13.16
C TYR A 33 19.48 -21.28 -12.40
N SER A 34 20.20 -21.26 -11.28
CA SER A 34 20.40 -22.44 -10.43
C SER A 34 19.09 -23.05 -9.90
N GLU A 35 18.04 -22.26 -9.79
CA GLU A 35 16.73 -22.66 -9.27
C GLU A 35 15.84 -23.26 -10.37
N ILE A 36 15.99 -22.81 -11.62
CA ILE A 36 15.09 -23.12 -12.72
C ILE A 36 15.69 -24.04 -13.79
N LYS A 37 17.02 -24.17 -13.87
CA LYS A 37 17.74 -24.91 -14.95
C LYS A 37 17.27 -26.37 -15.15
N ASP A 38 16.93 -27.04 -14.03
CA ASP A 38 16.53 -28.45 -14.04
C ASP A 38 15.01 -28.64 -14.25
N THR A 39 14.25 -27.53 -14.44
CA THR A 39 12.82 -27.60 -14.70
C THR A 39 12.54 -28.29 -16.03
N GLN A 40 11.80 -29.38 -15.99
CA GLN A 40 11.37 -30.13 -17.16
C GLN A 40 9.96 -29.73 -17.56
N VAL A 41 9.75 -29.59 -18.87
CA VAL A 41 8.45 -29.26 -19.48
C VAL A 41 8.24 -30.08 -20.73
N GLU A 42 7.00 -30.27 -21.15
CA GLU A 42 6.71 -31.03 -22.37
C GLU A 42 7.30 -30.36 -23.61
N LYS A 43 7.21 -29.02 -23.66
CA LYS A 43 7.67 -28.22 -24.81
C LYS A 43 8.16 -26.86 -24.36
N ILE A 44 9.16 -26.33 -25.05
CA ILE A 44 9.60 -24.93 -24.90
C ILE A 44 9.35 -24.20 -26.22
N VAL A 45 8.67 -23.04 -26.09
CA VAL A 45 8.49 -22.11 -27.21
C VAL A 45 9.26 -20.83 -26.91
N ASN A 46 10.22 -20.48 -27.77
CA ASN A 46 10.95 -19.23 -27.72
C ASN A 46 10.29 -18.20 -28.63
N TYR A 47 10.08 -16.99 -28.08
CA TYR A 47 9.43 -15.89 -28.77
C TYR A 47 10.23 -14.60 -28.60
N ASP A 48 10.60 -13.97 -29.73
CA ASP A 48 11.29 -12.68 -29.74
C ASP A 48 10.26 -11.54 -29.90
N ILE A 49 10.08 -10.73 -28.84
CA ILE A 49 9.08 -9.64 -28.83
C ILE A 49 9.45 -8.48 -29.75
N THR A 50 10.72 -8.37 -30.16
CA THR A 50 11.18 -7.31 -31.07
C THR A 50 10.89 -7.64 -32.54
N LYS A 51 10.72 -8.92 -32.85
CA LYS A 51 10.32 -9.38 -34.18
C LYS A 51 8.80 -9.41 -34.23
N SER A 52 8.20 -8.28 -34.57
CA SER A 52 6.76 -8.10 -34.72
C SER A 52 6.14 -9.20 -35.58
N ILE A 53 5.80 -10.33 -34.97
CA ILE A 53 5.00 -11.36 -35.58
C ILE A 53 3.73 -11.49 -34.77
N SER A 54 2.69 -10.87 -35.33
CA SER A 54 1.26 -11.18 -35.16
C SER A 54 0.86 -12.09 -33.99
N LYS A 55 -0.07 -11.64 -33.21
CA LYS A 55 -1.13 -12.22 -32.35
C LYS A 55 -1.42 -13.74 -32.37
N LYS A 56 -0.59 -14.59 -32.96
CA LYS A 56 -0.81 -16.04 -33.10
C LYS A 56 0.30 -16.89 -32.52
N ILE A 57 0.69 -16.64 -31.25
CA ILE A 57 1.52 -17.66 -30.55
C ILE A 57 0.62 -18.81 -30.09
N PHE A 58 -0.64 -18.53 -29.84
CA PHE A 58 -1.68 -19.51 -29.55
C PHE A 58 -2.84 -19.30 -30.53
N SER A 59 -2.82 -20.02 -31.68
CA SER A 59 -4.05 -20.09 -32.50
C SER A 59 -5.08 -20.91 -31.73
N THR A 60 -6.35 -20.68 -32.02
CA THR A 60 -7.49 -21.41 -31.45
C THR A 60 -7.45 -22.92 -31.69
N GLU A 61 -6.52 -23.41 -32.49
CA GLU A 61 -6.24 -24.84 -32.71
C GLU A 61 -5.26 -25.44 -31.68
N ASP A 62 -4.47 -24.61 -30.97
CA ASP A 62 -3.50 -25.01 -29.92
C ASP A 62 -4.00 -24.86 -28.49
N ASN A 63 -5.30 -25.03 -28.26
CA ASN A 63 -5.89 -25.03 -26.89
C ASN A 63 -5.32 -26.12 -25.96
N LYS A 64 -4.23 -26.76 -26.35
CA LYS A 64 -3.59 -27.86 -25.61
C LYS A 64 -2.10 -27.62 -25.38
N PHE A 65 -1.62 -26.39 -25.49
CA PHE A 65 -0.22 -26.11 -25.19
C PHE A 65 0.09 -26.38 -23.71
N ASN A 66 0.97 -27.37 -23.51
CA ASN A 66 1.57 -27.67 -22.21
C ASN A 66 3.07 -27.42 -22.32
N GLY A 67 3.62 -26.56 -21.45
CA GLY A 67 5.04 -26.28 -21.51
C GLY A 67 5.43 -24.89 -21.04
N ALA A 68 6.61 -24.44 -21.44
CA ALA A 68 7.15 -23.13 -21.12
C ALA A 68 7.17 -22.21 -22.35
N LEU A 69 6.72 -20.98 -22.17
CA LEU A 69 6.92 -19.88 -23.10
C LEU A 69 8.08 -19.02 -22.59
N VAL A 70 9.11 -18.87 -23.43
CA VAL A 70 10.25 -18.01 -23.15
C VAL A 70 10.20 -16.81 -24.09
N LYS A 71 9.99 -15.62 -23.54
CA LYS A 71 10.02 -14.36 -24.29
C LYS A 71 11.40 -13.73 -24.23
N ASN A 72 11.89 -13.28 -25.37
CA ASN A 72 13.18 -12.62 -25.52
C ASN A 72 12.99 -11.21 -26.08
N GLU A 73 13.85 -10.30 -25.65
CA GLU A 73 14.02 -8.98 -26.21
C GLU A 73 15.49 -8.78 -26.56
N ASN A 74 15.81 -8.55 -27.85
CA ASN A 74 17.20 -8.42 -28.33
C ASN A 74 18.14 -9.58 -27.90
N ASN A 75 17.64 -10.82 -27.87
CA ASN A 75 18.28 -12.06 -27.41
C ASN A 75 18.48 -12.17 -25.89
N ASP A 76 17.97 -11.25 -25.08
CA ASP A 76 17.93 -11.40 -23.63
C ASP A 76 16.53 -11.90 -23.19
N ILE A 77 16.50 -12.85 -22.27
CA ILE A 77 15.25 -13.40 -21.76
C ILE A 77 14.61 -12.38 -20.84
N VAL A 78 13.36 -12.01 -21.15
CA VAL A 78 12.57 -11.08 -20.36
C VAL A 78 11.40 -11.72 -19.61
N GLU A 79 11.00 -12.94 -20.03
CA GLU A 79 9.93 -13.68 -19.34
C GLU A 79 10.06 -15.18 -19.58
N ILE A 80 9.76 -15.97 -18.53
CA ILE A 80 9.54 -17.42 -18.61
C ILE A 80 8.20 -17.68 -17.93
N SER A 81 7.23 -18.23 -18.67
CA SER A 81 5.88 -18.52 -18.19
C SER A 81 5.47 -19.95 -18.51
N PHE A 82 4.79 -20.61 -17.58
CA PHE A 82 4.32 -21.99 -17.76
C PHE A 82 2.84 -22.04 -18.11
N TYR A 83 2.51 -22.99 -18.96
CA TYR A 83 1.16 -23.18 -19.50
C TYR A 83 0.71 -24.63 -19.36
N LYS A 84 -0.57 -24.79 -19.08
CA LYS A 84 -1.29 -26.07 -19.12
C LYS A 84 -2.61 -25.88 -19.84
N ASP A 85 -2.88 -26.78 -20.82
CA ASP A 85 -4.10 -26.73 -21.66
C ASP A 85 -4.32 -25.34 -22.30
N GLY A 86 -3.23 -24.67 -22.73
CA GLY A 86 -3.26 -23.38 -23.39
C GLY A 86 -3.44 -22.16 -22.49
N VAL A 87 -3.55 -22.32 -21.16
CA VAL A 87 -3.67 -21.22 -20.20
C VAL A 87 -2.48 -21.18 -19.25
N SER A 88 -2.15 -19.98 -18.74
CA SER A 88 -1.07 -19.83 -17.76
C SER A 88 -1.39 -20.65 -16.50
N ASP A 89 -0.49 -21.56 -16.12
CA ASP A 89 -0.63 -22.42 -14.95
C ASP A 89 0.77 -22.73 -14.41
N GLY A 90 1.07 -22.26 -13.22
CA GLY A 90 2.39 -22.35 -12.60
C GLY A 90 3.01 -20.98 -12.30
N VAL A 91 4.32 -21.00 -12.06
CA VAL A 91 5.09 -19.79 -11.74
C VAL A 91 5.54 -19.10 -13.03
N SER A 92 5.40 -17.77 -13.09
CA SER A 92 5.96 -16.93 -14.15
C SER A 92 7.06 -16.05 -13.58
N TYR A 93 8.17 -15.97 -14.32
CA TYR A 93 9.31 -15.13 -14.00
C TYR A 93 9.45 -14.03 -15.05
N THR A 94 9.63 -12.79 -14.63
CA THR A 94 10.03 -11.70 -15.52
C THR A 94 11.41 -11.17 -15.13
N TYR A 95 12.14 -10.64 -16.10
CA TYR A 95 13.52 -10.21 -15.92
C TYR A 95 13.74 -8.81 -16.48
N TYR A 96 14.70 -8.12 -15.92
CA TYR A 96 15.33 -6.95 -16.54
C TYR A 96 16.28 -7.41 -17.64
N LEU A 97 16.64 -6.53 -18.59
CA LEU A 97 17.52 -6.85 -19.70
C LEU A 97 18.93 -7.29 -19.26
N ASN A 98 19.35 -6.94 -18.06
CA ASN A 98 20.61 -7.38 -17.47
C ASN A 98 20.55 -8.79 -16.83
N GLY A 99 19.43 -9.50 -16.96
CA GLY A 99 19.19 -10.82 -16.39
C GLY A 99 18.78 -10.83 -14.91
N ASP A 100 18.63 -9.65 -14.30
CA ASP A 100 18.13 -9.55 -12.93
C ASP A 100 16.64 -9.87 -12.87
N LEU A 101 16.24 -10.61 -11.85
CA LEU A 101 14.84 -10.94 -11.63
C LEU A 101 14.03 -9.65 -11.35
N LYS A 102 12.92 -9.48 -12.10
CA LYS A 102 12.00 -8.34 -11.96
C LYS A 102 10.75 -8.73 -11.18
N SER A 103 10.16 -9.90 -11.51
CA SER A 103 9.02 -10.40 -10.74
C SER A 103 8.91 -11.92 -10.76
N ILE A 104 8.25 -12.45 -9.75
CA ILE A 104 7.76 -13.83 -9.68
C ILE A 104 6.26 -13.73 -9.45
N SER A 105 5.46 -14.42 -10.28
CA SER A 105 4.00 -14.45 -10.16
C SER A 105 3.50 -15.88 -10.24
N THR A 106 2.42 -16.19 -9.54
CA THR A 106 1.79 -17.52 -9.60
C THR A 106 0.46 -17.45 -10.32
N TYR A 107 0.25 -18.36 -11.26
CA TYR A 107 -0.98 -18.50 -12.04
C TYR A 107 -1.63 -19.85 -11.82
N ARG A 108 -2.94 -19.88 -11.82
CA ARG A 108 -3.75 -21.09 -11.83
C ARG A 108 -4.88 -20.93 -12.84
N LYS A 109 -4.94 -21.81 -13.85
CA LYS A 109 -5.99 -21.80 -14.89
C LYS A 109 -6.20 -20.41 -15.54
N GLY A 110 -5.10 -19.71 -15.84
CA GLY A 110 -5.12 -18.42 -16.52
C GLY A 110 -5.33 -17.20 -15.63
N ILE A 111 -5.57 -17.36 -14.32
CA ILE A 111 -5.74 -16.26 -13.37
C ILE A 111 -4.56 -16.21 -12.40
N ILE A 112 -4.23 -14.99 -11.97
CA ILE A 112 -3.22 -14.81 -10.91
C ILE A 112 -3.79 -15.29 -9.59
N GLU A 113 -3.03 -16.13 -8.89
CA GLU A 113 -3.45 -16.78 -7.65
C GLU A 113 -2.25 -16.98 -6.74
N GLY A 114 -2.34 -16.55 -5.48
CA GLY A 114 -1.25 -16.67 -4.52
C GLY A 114 -0.25 -15.50 -4.59
N PRO A 115 1.02 -15.74 -4.22
CA PRO A 115 2.00 -14.69 -4.08
C PRO A 115 2.52 -14.16 -5.42
N GLN A 116 2.74 -12.84 -5.46
CA GLN A 116 3.56 -12.15 -6.44
C GLN A 116 4.63 -11.35 -5.71
N VAL A 117 5.85 -11.40 -6.20
CA VAL A 117 7.00 -10.69 -5.64
C VAL A 117 7.63 -9.83 -6.73
N LEU A 118 7.88 -8.56 -6.41
CA LEU A 118 8.52 -7.60 -7.31
C LEU A 118 9.86 -7.15 -6.75
N TYR A 119 10.84 -7.04 -7.63
CA TYR A 119 12.20 -6.60 -7.31
C TYR A 119 12.58 -5.35 -8.09
N ARG A 120 13.41 -4.51 -7.51
CA ARG A 120 14.05 -3.37 -8.19
C ARG A 120 15.20 -3.85 -9.09
N PRO A 121 15.65 -3.01 -10.06
CA PRO A 121 16.78 -3.34 -10.93
C PRO A 121 18.09 -3.70 -10.20
N ASN A 122 18.24 -3.28 -8.94
CA ASN A 122 19.39 -3.61 -8.10
C ASN A 122 19.22 -4.94 -7.32
N GLY A 123 18.12 -5.67 -7.57
CA GLY A 123 17.80 -6.94 -6.91
C GLY A 123 17.16 -6.83 -5.53
N ASN A 124 16.97 -5.61 -5.01
CA ASN A 124 16.26 -5.43 -3.75
C ASN A 124 14.76 -5.67 -3.92
N LEU A 125 14.14 -6.25 -2.90
CA LEU A 125 12.70 -6.44 -2.83
C LEU A 125 12.00 -5.08 -2.90
N GLU A 126 11.00 -4.96 -3.78
CA GLU A 126 10.18 -3.77 -3.95
C GLU A 126 8.82 -3.92 -3.29
N SER A 127 8.12 -5.00 -3.63
CA SER A 127 6.84 -5.32 -3.01
C SER A 127 6.54 -6.81 -3.02
N GLU A 128 5.68 -7.22 -2.10
CA GLU A 128 5.04 -8.53 -2.04
C GLU A 128 3.54 -8.34 -2.12
N GLN A 129 2.89 -9.09 -2.98
CA GLN A 129 1.45 -9.06 -3.20
C GLN A 129 0.88 -10.46 -3.03
N VAL A 130 -0.37 -10.57 -2.57
CA VAL A 130 -1.10 -11.83 -2.52
C VAL A 130 -2.42 -11.66 -3.25
N PHE A 131 -2.70 -12.59 -4.15
CA PHE A 131 -3.93 -12.62 -4.93
C PHE A 131 -4.78 -13.84 -4.57
N GLU A 132 -6.10 -13.66 -4.49
CA GLU A 132 -7.11 -14.70 -4.39
C GLU A 132 -8.13 -14.51 -5.52
N ASN A 133 -8.27 -15.50 -6.39
CA ASN A 133 -9.18 -15.46 -7.54
C ASN A 133 -9.03 -14.17 -8.37
N ASN A 134 -7.81 -13.82 -8.76
CA ASN A 134 -7.48 -12.62 -9.52
C ASN A 134 -7.73 -11.28 -8.77
N SER A 135 -7.98 -11.32 -7.48
CA SER A 135 -8.18 -10.14 -6.64
C SER A 135 -7.02 -9.96 -5.68
N LEU A 136 -6.45 -8.75 -5.62
CA LEU A 136 -5.43 -8.41 -4.64
C LEU A 136 -6.05 -8.40 -3.25
N VAL A 137 -5.48 -9.18 -2.31
CA VAL A 137 -5.93 -9.27 -0.92
C VAL A 137 -4.94 -8.69 0.08
N SER A 138 -3.66 -8.65 -0.27
CA SER A 138 -2.67 -7.91 0.52
C SER A 138 -1.48 -7.46 -0.34
N GLU A 139 -0.84 -6.39 0.10
CA GLU A 139 0.35 -5.85 -0.53
C GLU A 139 1.24 -5.19 0.52
N LYS A 140 2.56 -5.44 0.42
CA LYS A 140 3.60 -4.82 1.24
C LYS A 140 4.63 -4.14 0.37
N TYR A 141 5.06 -2.95 0.75
CA TYR A 141 6.11 -2.19 0.09
C TYR A 141 7.34 -2.07 0.99
N TYR A 142 8.50 -2.15 0.39
CA TYR A 142 9.78 -2.10 1.07
C TYR A 142 10.63 -0.92 0.61
N ASP A 143 11.40 -0.36 1.52
CA ASP A 143 12.44 0.64 1.19
C ASP A 143 13.69 -0.05 0.58
N LYS A 144 14.69 0.77 0.25
CA LYS A 144 15.97 0.28 -0.29
C LYS A 144 16.78 -0.60 0.70
N ASN A 145 16.46 -0.56 1.98
CA ASN A 145 17.10 -1.34 3.04
C ASN A 145 16.32 -2.61 3.39
N GLY A 146 15.20 -2.88 2.68
CA GLY A 146 14.33 -4.03 2.92
C GLY A 146 13.39 -3.89 4.10
N LYS A 147 13.15 -2.67 4.59
CA LYS A 147 12.18 -2.39 5.65
C LYS A 147 10.82 -2.05 5.07
N ILE A 148 9.75 -2.54 5.70
CA ILE A 148 8.38 -2.24 5.29
C ILE A 148 8.10 -0.76 5.49
N THR A 149 7.59 -0.10 4.44
CA THR A 149 7.15 1.30 4.47
C THR A 149 5.65 1.41 4.58
N LYS A 150 4.91 0.54 3.91
CA LYS A 150 3.45 0.47 3.95
C LYS A 150 2.96 -0.94 3.64
N GLU A 151 1.76 -1.22 4.13
CA GLU A 151 1.10 -2.51 4.01
C GLU A 151 -0.40 -2.29 3.84
N TYR A 152 -0.98 -2.97 2.85
CA TYR A 152 -2.42 -2.99 2.61
C TYR A 152 -2.97 -4.38 2.87
N HIS A 153 -4.14 -4.43 3.51
CA HIS A 153 -4.96 -5.63 3.64
C HIS A 153 -6.38 -5.32 3.17
N PHE A 154 -6.88 -6.09 2.21
CA PHE A 154 -8.19 -5.88 1.61
C PHE A 154 -9.14 -7.01 1.99
N ASN A 155 -10.40 -6.67 2.21
CA ASN A 155 -11.48 -7.64 2.31
C ASN A 155 -12.21 -7.80 0.97
N LYS A 156 -13.08 -8.80 0.88
CA LYS A 156 -13.86 -9.08 -0.33
C LYS A 156 -14.84 -7.96 -0.73
N LEU A 157 -15.13 -7.02 0.17
CA LEU A 157 -16.05 -5.89 -0.03
C LEU A 157 -15.37 -4.63 -0.57
N ARG A 158 -14.13 -4.74 -1.05
CA ARG A 158 -13.31 -3.62 -1.54
C ARG A 158 -12.88 -2.60 -0.48
N ASN A 159 -13.04 -2.92 0.79
CA ASN A 159 -12.50 -2.13 1.89
C ASN A 159 -11.21 -2.77 2.38
N GLY A 160 -10.35 -1.96 2.97
CA GLY A 160 -9.08 -2.45 3.46
C GLY A 160 -8.53 -1.59 4.60
N ILE A 161 -7.41 -2.04 5.09
CA ILE A 161 -6.61 -1.32 6.07
C ILE A 161 -5.26 -1.03 5.43
N LEU A 162 -4.88 0.23 5.42
CA LEU A 162 -3.53 0.70 5.10
C LEU A 162 -2.79 0.91 6.41
N LYS A 163 -1.61 0.31 6.55
CA LYS A 163 -0.65 0.65 7.60
C LYS A 163 0.57 1.29 6.95
N LYS A 164 1.05 2.38 7.54
CA LYS A 164 2.32 3.02 7.19
C LYS A 164 3.29 2.90 8.36
N TYR A 165 4.57 2.95 8.07
CA TYR A 165 5.64 2.81 9.04
C TYR A 165 6.59 4.00 8.95
N TYR A 166 7.18 4.37 10.08
CA TYR A 166 8.23 5.38 10.10
C TYR A 166 9.43 4.91 9.28
N LYS A 167 10.00 5.81 8.52
CA LYS A 167 11.21 5.56 7.72
C LYS A 167 12.32 4.98 8.62
N ASP A 168 13.02 3.97 8.09
CA ASP A 168 14.13 3.28 8.75
C ASP A 168 13.78 2.58 10.08
N THR A 169 12.49 2.39 10.36
CA THR A 169 12.03 1.69 11.57
C THR A 169 10.97 0.64 11.19
N GLU A 170 10.65 -0.24 12.15
CA GLU A 170 9.48 -1.16 12.03
C GLU A 170 8.29 -0.64 12.84
N LYS A 171 8.35 0.61 13.31
CA LYS A 171 7.27 1.21 14.11
C LYS A 171 6.21 1.81 13.20
N MET A 172 4.98 1.41 13.45
CA MET A 172 3.82 1.93 12.72
C MET A 172 3.65 3.42 12.97
N SER A 173 3.49 4.19 11.89
CA SER A 173 3.25 5.64 11.94
C SER A 173 1.77 5.97 11.80
N SER A 174 1.02 5.18 11.02
CA SER A 174 -0.43 5.31 10.92
C SER A 174 -1.12 4.02 10.52
N THR A 175 -2.42 3.95 10.84
CA THR A 175 -3.34 2.95 10.28
C THR A 175 -4.60 3.66 9.81
N SER A 176 -5.06 3.33 8.60
CA SER A 176 -6.21 3.98 7.97
C SER A 176 -7.14 2.95 7.37
N THR A 177 -8.44 3.20 7.45
CA THR A 177 -9.41 2.49 6.62
C THR A 177 -9.36 3.07 5.21
N VAL A 178 -9.34 2.19 4.20
CA VAL A 178 -9.29 2.57 2.78
C VAL A 178 -10.40 1.90 2.00
N MET A 179 -10.86 2.56 0.95
CA MET A 179 -11.72 2.00 -0.07
C MET A 179 -10.94 1.82 -1.37
N VAL A 180 -11.18 0.71 -2.06
CA VAL A 180 -10.54 0.39 -3.34
C VAL A 180 -11.44 0.85 -4.46
N ASN A 181 -11.01 1.83 -5.23
CA ASN A 181 -11.64 2.23 -6.49
C ASN A 181 -10.97 1.47 -7.64
N ARG A 182 -11.78 0.85 -8.48
CA ARG A 182 -11.34 0.12 -9.67
C ARG A 182 -11.92 0.80 -10.90
N GLU A 183 -11.06 1.28 -11.76
CA GLU A 183 -11.44 1.94 -13.02
C GLU A 183 -10.81 1.20 -14.19
N LYS A 184 -11.53 1.08 -15.30
CA LYS A 184 -10.97 0.62 -16.57
C LYS A 184 -10.55 1.82 -17.38
N VAL A 185 -9.24 1.98 -17.59
CA VAL A 185 -8.67 3.00 -18.47
C VAL A 185 -8.01 2.28 -19.64
N ASP A 186 -8.49 2.55 -20.86
CA ASP A 186 -8.01 1.89 -22.09
C ASP A 186 -8.03 0.36 -22.05
N GLY A 187 -9.05 -0.21 -21.39
CA GLY A 187 -9.22 -1.66 -21.23
C GLY A 187 -8.36 -2.29 -20.11
N VAL A 188 -7.50 -1.53 -19.47
CA VAL A 188 -6.67 -1.97 -18.33
C VAL A 188 -7.35 -1.56 -17.03
N GLU A 189 -7.50 -2.51 -16.10
CA GLU A 189 -8.02 -2.22 -14.76
C GLU A 189 -6.95 -1.48 -13.95
N LYS A 190 -7.26 -0.24 -13.56
CA LYS A 190 -6.45 0.55 -12.62
C LYS A 190 -7.11 0.51 -11.26
N MET A 191 -6.31 0.26 -10.24
CA MET A 191 -6.74 0.35 -8.84
C MET A 191 -6.18 1.62 -8.22
N SER A 192 -7.04 2.36 -7.53
CA SER A 192 -6.67 3.45 -6.65
C SER A 192 -7.26 3.22 -5.26
N PHE A 193 -6.59 3.76 -4.26
CA PHE A 193 -7.01 3.64 -2.87
C PHE A 193 -7.30 5.02 -2.33
N VAL A 194 -8.46 5.18 -1.71
CA VAL A 194 -8.85 6.41 -1.03
C VAL A 194 -9.08 6.15 0.45
N LEU A 195 -8.73 7.11 1.31
CA LEU A 195 -9.04 7.05 2.73
C LEU A 195 -10.57 7.16 2.90
N ASP A 196 -11.16 6.20 3.61
CA ASP A 196 -12.60 6.19 3.90
C ASP A 196 -12.83 5.54 5.26
N GLY A 197 -13.11 6.37 6.26
CA GLY A 197 -13.25 5.99 7.66
C GLY A 197 -12.14 6.53 8.54
N GLU A 198 -11.83 5.80 9.58
CA GLU A 198 -10.90 6.23 10.63
C GLU A 198 -9.43 6.09 10.21
N THR A 199 -8.65 7.14 10.49
CA THR A 199 -7.19 7.12 10.44
C THR A 199 -6.63 7.42 11.82
N LYS A 200 -5.85 6.48 12.36
CA LYS A 200 -5.07 6.67 13.58
C LYS A 200 -3.63 7.02 13.24
N VAL A 201 -3.10 8.04 13.88
CA VAL A 201 -1.71 8.47 13.74
C VAL A 201 -0.99 8.24 15.06
N PHE A 202 0.21 7.68 15.00
CA PHE A 202 1.00 7.30 16.17
C PHE A 202 2.32 8.07 16.21
N ARG A 203 2.87 8.27 17.40
CA ARG A 203 4.24 8.77 17.61
C ARG A 203 5.25 7.63 17.44
N LYS A 204 6.52 7.98 17.31
CA LYS A 204 7.62 6.99 17.21
C LYS A 204 7.74 6.08 18.44
N ASP A 205 7.21 6.48 19.59
CA ASP A 205 7.14 5.63 20.79
C ASP A 205 5.95 4.66 20.77
N GLY A 206 5.06 4.77 19.77
CA GLY A 206 3.87 3.94 19.61
C GLY A 206 2.61 4.53 20.29
N THR A 207 2.71 5.66 20.98
CA THR A 207 1.53 6.31 21.57
C THR A 207 0.66 6.95 20.51
N LEU A 208 -0.66 6.91 20.72
CA LEU A 208 -1.63 7.52 19.81
C LEU A 208 -1.45 9.05 19.83
N MET A 209 -1.37 9.65 18.63
CA MET A 209 -1.23 11.09 18.44
C MET A 209 -2.53 11.73 17.97
N ALA A 210 -3.21 11.12 17.01
CA ALA A 210 -4.46 11.64 16.45
C ALA A 210 -5.39 10.54 15.95
N ILE A 211 -6.70 10.85 15.94
CA ILE A 211 -7.74 10.13 15.21
C ILE A 211 -8.44 11.12 14.29
N LEU A 212 -8.41 10.81 12.99
CA LEU A 212 -8.98 11.60 11.91
C LEU A 212 -10.05 10.78 11.20
N GLN A 213 -11.08 11.44 10.68
CA GLN A 213 -12.18 10.81 9.94
C GLN A 213 -12.16 11.26 8.48
N TYR A 214 -12.18 10.30 7.57
CA TYR A 214 -12.17 10.53 6.12
C TYR A 214 -13.42 9.95 5.46
N LYS A 215 -13.84 10.57 4.36
CA LYS A 215 -14.84 10.05 3.45
C LYS A 215 -14.40 10.36 2.01
N ASP A 216 -14.34 9.33 1.16
CA ASP A 216 -13.94 9.45 -0.24
C ASP A 216 -12.64 10.25 -0.46
N GLY A 217 -11.66 10.06 0.42
CA GLY A 217 -10.35 10.73 0.39
C GLY A 217 -10.32 12.11 1.06
N SER A 218 -11.47 12.70 1.37
CA SER A 218 -11.57 14.02 2.00
C SER A 218 -11.70 13.90 3.52
N LEU A 219 -11.04 14.81 4.23
CA LEU A 219 -11.22 14.94 5.67
C LEU A 219 -12.64 15.45 5.96
N GLN A 220 -13.36 14.75 6.83
CA GLN A 220 -14.75 15.09 7.10
C GLN A 220 -14.86 16.30 8.02
N ASP A 221 -15.91 17.11 7.81
CA ASP A 221 -16.40 18.16 8.73
C ASP A 221 -16.90 17.56 10.04
N LEU A 222 -16.08 16.69 10.64
CA LEU A 222 -16.37 15.97 11.86
C LEU A 222 -15.30 16.28 12.91
N THR A 223 -15.58 15.80 14.10
CA THR A 223 -14.66 15.94 15.21
C THR A 223 -13.36 15.17 15.00
N GLN A 224 -12.26 15.86 15.02
CA GLN A 224 -10.92 15.30 15.06
C GLN A 224 -10.39 15.32 16.50
N LYS A 225 -9.67 14.26 16.89
CA LYS A 225 -9.15 14.10 18.25
C LYS A 225 -7.63 14.00 18.22
N PHE A 226 -6.98 14.76 19.08
CA PHE A 226 -5.54 14.73 19.28
C PHE A 226 -5.24 14.38 20.73
N TYR A 227 -4.16 13.64 20.97
CA TYR A 227 -3.89 13.02 22.25
C TYR A 227 -2.52 13.40 22.81
N TYR A 228 -2.44 13.55 24.13
CA TYR A 228 -1.18 13.54 24.86
C TYR A 228 -0.50 12.18 24.80
N PRO A 229 0.84 12.07 25.04
CA PRO A 229 1.52 10.80 25.14
C PRO A 229 0.95 9.85 26.21
N ASN A 230 0.31 10.38 27.25
CA ASN A 230 -0.36 9.60 28.31
C ASN A 230 -1.73 9.03 27.87
N GLY A 231 -2.13 9.22 26.60
CA GLY A 231 -3.37 8.70 26.03
C GLY A 231 -4.63 9.52 26.32
N LYS A 232 -4.54 10.63 27.08
CA LYS A 232 -5.66 11.53 27.32
C LYS A 232 -5.83 12.50 26.16
N ILE A 233 -7.06 12.92 25.88
CA ILE A 233 -7.36 13.90 24.83
C ILE A 233 -6.66 15.21 25.17
N GLN A 234 -5.98 15.78 24.19
CA GLN A 234 -5.36 17.08 24.24
C GLN A 234 -6.21 18.14 23.54
N TYR A 235 -6.71 17.82 22.36
CA TYR A 235 -7.61 18.66 21.58
C TYR A 235 -8.76 17.84 21.01
N TYR A 236 -9.91 18.50 20.98
CA TYR A 236 -11.11 18.06 20.29
C TYR A 236 -11.52 19.20 19.39
N VAL A 237 -11.49 19.03 18.08
CA VAL A 237 -11.77 20.09 17.13
C VAL A 237 -12.74 19.63 16.05
N VAL A 238 -13.65 20.50 15.66
CA VAL A 238 -14.41 20.37 14.42
C VAL A 238 -13.66 21.13 13.35
N VAL A 239 -13.47 20.49 12.20
CA VAL A 239 -12.70 21.06 11.11
C VAL A 239 -13.53 21.14 9.85
N ALA A 240 -13.19 22.10 8.99
CA ALA A 240 -13.68 22.22 7.64
C ALA A 240 -12.50 22.23 6.68
N GLY A 241 -12.68 21.69 5.49
CA GLY A 241 -11.69 21.68 4.42
C GLY A 241 -11.52 20.30 3.81
N ASP A 242 -11.43 20.24 2.49
CA ASP A 242 -11.33 18.98 1.74
C ASP A 242 -9.93 18.38 1.81
N GLU A 243 -8.90 19.19 2.08
CA GLU A 243 -7.52 18.75 2.19
C GLU A 243 -6.90 19.18 3.53
N ILE A 244 -6.01 18.33 4.02
CA ILE A 244 -5.28 18.57 5.29
C ILE A 244 -4.52 19.92 5.29
N LYS A 245 -4.00 20.35 4.14
CA LYS A 245 -3.32 21.65 4.00
C LYS A 245 -4.24 22.85 4.17
N ASP A 246 -5.56 22.68 3.95
CA ASP A 246 -6.59 23.72 4.08
C ASP A 246 -7.40 23.58 5.37
N PHE A 247 -6.84 22.87 6.34
CA PHE A 247 -7.43 22.60 7.64
C PHE A 247 -7.80 23.89 8.38
N LYS A 248 -9.08 24.12 8.62
CA LYS A 248 -9.61 25.24 9.39
C LYS A 248 -10.43 24.72 10.55
N VAL A 249 -10.19 25.25 11.73
CA VAL A 249 -11.07 24.99 12.87
C VAL A 249 -12.40 25.71 12.62
N LYS A 250 -13.49 24.99 12.81
CA LYS A 250 -14.85 25.44 12.59
C LYS A 250 -15.71 25.05 13.79
N ASP A 251 -16.71 25.85 14.06
CA ASP A 251 -17.75 25.66 15.09
C ASP A 251 -17.22 25.51 16.53
N ARG A 252 -16.28 24.61 16.81
CA ARG A 252 -15.84 24.34 18.18
C ARG A 252 -14.42 23.81 18.27
N ILE A 253 -13.68 24.28 19.29
CA ILE A 253 -12.41 23.68 19.74
C ILE A 253 -12.44 23.53 21.25
N ILE A 254 -12.09 22.37 21.77
CA ILE A 254 -11.89 22.13 23.19
C ILE A 254 -10.44 21.71 23.42
N THR A 255 -9.76 22.40 24.30
CA THR A 255 -8.43 22.03 24.81
C THR A 255 -8.56 21.41 26.18
N TYR A 256 -7.72 20.42 26.46
CA TYR A 256 -7.70 19.73 27.74
C TYR A 256 -6.32 19.86 28.39
N TYR A 257 -6.29 19.77 29.71
CA TYR A 257 -5.08 19.53 30.47
C TYR A 257 -4.66 18.05 30.35
N ASP A 258 -3.40 17.76 30.67
CA ASP A 258 -2.83 16.41 30.71
C ASP A 258 -3.47 15.47 31.74
N ASN A 259 -4.23 16.02 32.69
CA ASN A 259 -5.09 15.29 33.63
C ASN A 259 -6.45 14.90 33.03
N GLY A 260 -6.80 15.41 31.82
CA GLY A 260 -8.05 15.12 31.10
C GLY A 260 -9.18 16.07 31.42
N LYS A 261 -8.98 17.10 32.28
CA LYS A 261 -9.98 18.14 32.50
C LYS A 261 -9.92 19.23 31.42
N VAL A 262 -11.05 19.81 31.09
CA VAL A 262 -11.14 20.91 30.13
C VAL A 262 -10.29 22.08 30.60
N LYS A 263 -9.46 22.59 29.69
CA LYS A 263 -8.67 23.81 29.86
C LYS A 263 -9.38 25.00 29.24
N GLN A 264 -9.91 24.84 28.03
CA GLN A 264 -10.62 25.88 27.32
C GLN A 264 -11.68 25.23 26.41
N ASP A 265 -12.84 25.85 26.29
CA ASP A 265 -13.95 25.47 25.40
C ASP A 265 -14.39 26.70 24.61
N CYS A 266 -14.03 26.71 23.32
CA CYS A 266 -14.34 27.81 22.41
C CYS A 266 -15.42 27.38 21.42
N ASN A 267 -16.46 28.20 21.27
CA ASN A 267 -17.54 28.02 20.33
C ASN A 267 -17.61 29.20 19.37
N GLN A 268 -17.69 28.95 18.07
CA GLN A 268 -17.84 29.98 17.06
C GLN A 268 -19.29 30.48 17.04
N GLN A 269 -19.44 31.80 16.94
CA GLN A 269 -20.74 32.46 16.85
C GLN A 269 -21.13 32.66 15.37
N SER A 270 -22.39 33.01 15.12
CA SER A 270 -22.92 33.29 13.78
C SER A 270 -22.27 34.46 13.04
N ASP A 271 -21.67 35.40 13.80
CA ASP A 271 -20.90 36.53 13.26
C ASP A 271 -19.42 36.19 12.99
N GLY A 272 -19.03 34.91 13.22
CA GLY A 272 -17.68 34.43 13.08
C GLY A 272 -16.79 34.63 14.31
N SER A 273 -17.22 35.41 15.31
CA SER A 273 -16.48 35.55 16.55
C SER A 273 -16.45 34.25 17.37
N TRP A 274 -15.54 34.18 18.34
CA TRP A 274 -15.40 33.01 19.22
C TRP A 274 -15.64 33.39 20.66
N VAL A 275 -16.47 32.64 21.35
CA VAL A 275 -16.67 32.70 22.78
C VAL A 275 -15.93 31.54 23.43
N CYS A 276 -14.92 31.86 24.25
CA CYS A 276 -14.02 30.89 24.89
C CYS A 276 -14.18 30.93 26.42
N LYS A 277 -14.51 29.78 27.01
CA LYS A 277 -14.58 29.60 28.48
C LYS A 277 -13.29 28.95 28.96
N ASN A 278 -12.63 29.56 29.91
CA ASN A 278 -11.37 29.11 30.49
C ASN A 278 -11.61 28.44 31.85
N TYR A 279 -10.85 27.39 32.12
CA TYR A 279 -10.94 26.60 33.35
C TYR A 279 -9.52 26.32 33.90
N ASP A 280 -9.42 26.18 35.22
CA ASP A 280 -8.19 25.73 35.89
C ASP A 280 -8.00 24.20 35.79
N LYS A 281 -6.85 23.69 36.28
CA LYS A 281 -6.53 22.27 36.28
C LYS A 281 -7.48 21.40 37.14
N ASP A 282 -8.24 22.04 38.05
CA ASP A 282 -9.25 21.38 38.87
C ASP A 282 -10.62 21.38 38.22
N GLY A 283 -10.77 22.06 37.05
CA GLY A 283 -12.00 22.18 36.28
C GLY A 283 -12.92 23.29 36.76
N LYS A 284 -12.41 24.21 37.59
CA LYS A 284 -13.15 25.38 38.03
C LYS A 284 -13.12 26.42 36.92
N PHE A 285 -14.28 27.03 36.63
CA PHE A 285 -14.41 28.15 35.72
C PHE A 285 -13.58 29.34 36.20
N LEU A 286 -12.80 29.92 35.28
CA LEU A 286 -11.97 31.09 35.53
C LEU A 286 -12.62 32.34 34.96
N ASP A 287 -12.78 32.38 33.65
CA ASP A 287 -13.31 33.52 32.92
C ASP A 287 -13.88 33.12 31.55
N GLU A 288 -14.47 34.07 30.87
CA GLU A 288 -14.93 33.99 29.50
C GLU A 288 -14.33 35.11 28.67
N GLU A 289 -13.77 34.82 27.52
CA GLU A 289 -13.23 35.80 26.60
C GLU A 289 -13.92 35.73 25.24
N ILE A 290 -14.06 36.87 24.57
CA ILE A 290 -14.55 36.94 23.18
C ILE A 290 -13.36 37.27 22.28
N ARG A 291 -13.14 36.44 21.28
CA ARG A 291 -12.12 36.64 20.23
C ARG A 291 -12.81 37.04 18.94
N GLY A 292 -12.15 37.89 18.13
CA GLY A 292 -12.68 38.30 16.83
C GLY A 292 -12.86 37.13 15.85
N ALA A 293 -13.44 37.42 14.69
CA ALA A 293 -13.73 36.45 13.62
C ALA A 293 -12.49 35.87 12.93
N GLU A 294 -11.28 36.26 13.31
CA GLU A 294 -10.03 35.63 12.83
C GLU A 294 -10.06 34.13 13.15
N PRO A 295 -9.76 33.28 12.17
CA PRO A 295 -9.63 31.85 12.44
C PRO A 295 -8.66 31.61 13.59
N ILE A 296 -8.98 30.72 14.52
CA ILE A 296 -8.08 30.30 15.62
C ILE A 296 -6.68 29.87 15.10
N SER A 297 -6.56 29.71 13.79
CA SER A 297 -5.32 29.37 13.07
C SER A 297 -4.12 30.29 13.36
N ASN A 298 -4.32 31.56 13.72
CA ASN A 298 -3.22 32.53 13.87
C ASN A 298 -2.86 32.90 15.32
N GLY A 299 -3.63 32.46 16.31
CA GLY A 299 -3.39 32.81 17.73
C GLY A 299 -2.79 31.69 18.57
N ASP A 300 -2.94 30.42 18.16
CA ASP A 300 -2.39 29.29 18.89
C ASP A 300 -1.36 28.57 18.00
N THR A 301 -0.23 29.23 17.77
CA THR A 301 0.94 28.69 17.04
C THR A 301 1.35 27.30 17.56
N LYS A 302 1.16 27.05 18.86
CA LYS A 302 1.44 25.76 19.48
C LYS A 302 0.57 24.61 18.95
N PHE A 303 -0.71 24.82 18.65
CA PHE A 303 -1.55 23.76 18.07
C PHE A 303 -1.01 23.32 16.71
N TRP A 304 -0.65 24.27 15.86
CA TRP A 304 -0.11 23.99 14.54
C TRP A 304 1.29 23.37 14.60
N GLU A 305 2.18 23.95 15.38
CA GLU A 305 3.58 23.50 15.46
C GLU A 305 3.73 22.19 16.23
N ASP A 306 3.08 22.07 17.40
CA ASP A 306 3.29 20.93 18.29
C ASP A 306 2.40 19.73 17.96
N ILE A 307 1.27 19.94 17.29
CA ILE A 307 0.24 18.91 17.08
C ILE A 307 -0.02 18.63 15.62
N LEU A 308 -0.41 19.63 14.84
CA LEU A 308 -0.87 19.38 13.47
C LEU A 308 0.29 19.10 12.52
N ASN A 309 1.36 19.87 12.54
CA ASN A 309 2.51 19.66 11.67
C ASN A 309 3.12 18.25 11.83
N PRO A 310 3.34 17.71 13.05
CA PRO A 310 3.79 16.33 13.22
C PRO A 310 2.81 15.31 12.65
N VAL A 311 1.49 15.53 12.73
CA VAL A 311 0.48 14.64 12.12
C VAL A 311 0.57 14.71 10.61
N LEU A 312 0.70 15.91 10.03
CA LEU A 312 0.84 16.13 8.59
C LEU A 312 2.09 15.46 8.03
N GLU A 313 3.23 15.55 8.71
CA GLU A 313 4.46 14.87 8.32
C GLU A 313 4.30 13.36 8.25
N VAL A 314 3.60 12.75 9.21
CA VAL A 314 3.32 11.32 9.22
C VAL A 314 2.41 10.91 8.06
N LEU A 315 1.42 11.72 7.73
CA LEU A 315 0.45 11.40 6.67
C LEU A 315 1.01 11.61 5.27
N ALA A 316 1.94 12.56 5.09
CA ALA A 316 2.60 12.87 3.83
C ALA A 316 3.64 11.81 3.41
N ASN A 317 4.22 11.10 4.36
CA ASN A 317 5.17 10.01 4.14
C ASN A 317 4.47 8.66 3.99
#